data_62bb3ee7fcac28a0b826c9108247c7ef
#
_entry.id   62bb3ee7fcac28a0b826c9108247c7ef
#
_cell.length_a   1.000
_cell.length_b   1.000
_cell.length_c   1.000
_cell.angle_alpha   90.00
_cell.angle_beta   90.00
_cell.angle_gamma   90.00
#
_symmetry.space_group_name_H-M   'P 1'
#
loop_
_entity.id
_entity.type
_entity.pdbx_description
1 polymer ?
#
loop_
_entity_poly.entity_id
_entity_poly.type
_entity_poly.pdbx_seq_one_letter_code
_entity_poly.pdbx_strand_id
1 'polypeptide(L)'
;EQHIIALALDDMLNEEYRNPKALYQYVLDRIADNQMYYVLLDEIQLVEGFEAVLNGFLHRDNLDVYVTGSNSRFLSSDIITEFRGRGDEIRVFPFRFADICTLYDEHPQLLLSQYYYYGGMPQVWMTDNTKEREQYLRALFDNVYLSDIIGRYHLRGVEEIGMLTDVLASA
;
A
#
# COMPACT_ATOMS: atom_id res chain seq x y z
N GLU A 1 9.34 20.29 -6.20
CA GLU A 1 8.97 19.39 -7.33
C GLU A 1 10.17 18.92 -8.16
N GLN A 2 11.26 19.71 -8.26
CA GLN A 2 12.41 19.36 -9.14
C GLN A 2 13.23 18.15 -8.67
N HIS A 3 13.12 17.74 -7.41
CA HIS A 3 13.90 16.64 -6.82
C HIS A 3 13.04 15.47 -6.35
N ILE A 4 11.86 15.30 -6.93
CA ILE A 4 10.97 14.15 -6.67
C ILE A 4 10.88 13.33 -7.95
N ILE A 5 11.23 12.04 -7.84
CA ILE A 5 11.10 11.04 -8.90
C ILE A 5 10.03 10.06 -8.44
N ALA A 6 8.86 10.10 -9.05
CA ALA A 6 7.74 9.22 -8.72
C ALA A 6 7.41 8.29 -9.89
N LEU A 7 7.18 7.02 -9.60
CA LEU A 7 6.83 6.02 -10.61
C LEU A 7 5.87 4.98 -10.02
N ALA A 8 4.70 4.86 -10.61
CA ALA A 8 3.73 3.81 -10.34
C ALA A 8 3.98 2.63 -11.30
N LEU A 9 4.45 1.52 -10.77
CA LEU A 9 4.87 0.36 -11.57
C LEU A 9 3.70 -0.52 -12.03
N ASP A 10 2.52 -0.33 -11.46
CA ASP A 10 1.27 -0.94 -11.91
C ASP A 10 0.67 -0.24 -13.13
N ASP A 11 1.06 1.02 -13.40
CA ASP A 11 0.65 1.72 -14.62
C ASP A 11 1.24 1.02 -15.85
N MET A 12 0.38 0.74 -16.83
CA MET A 12 0.76 0.11 -18.09
C MET A 12 1.76 0.95 -18.90
N LEU A 13 1.73 2.27 -18.77
CA LEU A 13 2.69 3.17 -19.44
C LEU A 13 4.10 3.04 -18.86
N ASN A 14 4.24 2.47 -17.68
CA ASN A 14 5.50 2.27 -16.97
C ASN A 14 5.98 0.80 -17.01
N GLU A 15 5.35 -0.05 -17.82
CA GLU A 15 5.66 -1.48 -17.86
C GLU A 15 7.14 -1.76 -18.18
N GLU A 16 7.79 -0.94 -19.00
CA GLU A 16 9.22 -1.07 -19.31
C GLU A 16 10.12 -0.96 -18.08
N TYR A 17 9.71 -0.19 -17.07
CA TYR A 17 10.46 -0.01 -15.82
C TYR A 17 10.27 -1.14 -14.81
N ARG A 18 9.44 -2.15 -15.11
CA ARG A 18 9.43 -3.43 -14.38
C ARG A 18 10.70 -4.23 -14.63
N ASN A 19 11.48 -3.87 -15.64
CA ASN A 19 12.83 -4.37 -15.79
C ASN A 19 13.78 -3.66 -14.79
N PRO A 20 14.53 -4.38 -13.93
CA PRO A 20 15.36 -3.79 -12.89
C PRO A 20 16.42 -2.83 -13.39
N LYS A 21 17.02 -3.12 -14.56
CA LYS A 21 18.04 -2.25 -15.17
C LYS A 21 17.42 -0.98 -15.74
N ALA A 22 16.26 -1.08 -16.38
CA ALA A 22 15.54 0.07 -16.90
C ALA A 22 15.10 0.99 -15.76
N LEU A 23 14.54 0.44 -14.67
CA LEU A 23 14.18 1.19 -13.47
C LEU A 23 15.39 1.92 -12.88
N TYR A 24 16.49 1.20 -12.70
CA TYR A 24 17.70 1.79 -12.15
C TYR A 24 18.20 2.96 -13.01
N GLN A 25 18.27 2.79 -14.33
CA GLN A 25 18.68 3.82 -15.27
C GLN A 25 17.70 5.00 -15.28
N TYR A 26 16.39 4.73 -15.27
CA TYR A 26 15.35 5.76 -15.21
C TYR A 26 15.52 6.75 -14.05
N VAL A 27 15.85 6.24 -12.88
CA VAL A 27 16.12 7.07 -11.70
C VAL A 27 17.42 7.86 -11.88
N LEU A 28 18.48 7.21 -12.35
CA LEU A 28 19.78 7.87 -12.54
C LEU A 28 19.74 9.02 -13.55
N ASP A 29 19.03 8.84 -14.64
CA ASP A 29 18.92 9.85 -15.72
C ASP A 29 18.18 11.12 -15.26
N ARG A 30 17.45 11.04 -14.14
CA ARG A 30 16.72 12.16 -13.54
C ARG A 30 17.47 12.90 -12.45
N ILE A 31 18.60 12.40 -12.04
CA ILE A 31 19.48 13.08 -11.08
C ILE A 31 20.35 14.07 -11.85
N ALA A 32 20.04 15.34 -11.73
CA ALA A 32 20.71 16.41 -12.46
C ALA A 32 21.81 17.09 -11.66
N ASP A 33 21.80 16.99 -10.33
CA ASP A 33 22.72 17.66 -9.42
C ASP A 33 22.99 16.83 -8.15
N ASN A 34 23.70 17.40 -7.19
CA ASN A 34 24.06 16.75 -5.92
C ASN A 34 23.06 17.05 -4.79
N GLN A 35 21.88 17.60 -5.10
CA GLN A 35 20.86 17.82 -4.10
C GLN A 35 20.20 16.48 -3.72
N MET A 36 19.48 16.46 -2.59
CA MET A 36 18.70 15.29 -2.18
C MET A 36 17.52 15.05 -3.11
N TYR A 37 17.43 13.85 -3.67
CA TYR A 37 16.29 13.38 -4.47
C TYR A 37 15.44 12.39 -3.67
N TYR A 38 14.14 12.57 -3.73
CA TYR A 38 13.15 11.67 -3.16
C TYR A 38 12.59 10.77 -4.24
N VAL A 39 12.85 9.48 -4.14
CA VAL A 39 12.42 8.47 -5.11
C VAL A 39 11.23 7.71 -4.54
N LEU A 40 10.06 7.81 -5.19
CA LEU A 40 8.81 7.19 -4.77
C LEU A 40 8.45 6.10 -5.79
N LEU A 41 8.56 4.84 -5.41
CA LEU A 41 8.25 3.69 -6.26
C LEU A 41 7.04 2.94 -5.70
N ASP A 42 5.95 2.99 -6.43
CA ASP A 42 4.71 2.30 -6.07
C ASP A 42 4.68 0.91 -6.70
N GLU A 43 4.19 -0.09 -5.94
CA GLU A 43 4.09 -1.50 -6.33
C GLU A 43 5.43 -2.12 -6.79
N ILE A 44 6.52 -1.86 -6.04
CA ILE A 44 7.90 -2.27 -6.40
C ILE A 44 8.05 -3.79 -6.58
N GLN A 45 7.19 -4.62 -5.98
CA GLN A 45 7.23 -6.08 -6.14
C GLN A 45 6.94 -6.55 -7.58
N LEU A 46 6.45 -5.66 -8.45
CA LEU A 46 6.30 -5.93 -9.88
C LEU A 46 7.64 -5.96 -10.62
N VAL A 47 8.72 -5.50 -9.98
CA VAL A 47 10.10 -5.58 -10.50
C VAL A 47 10.76 -6.84 -9.97
N GLU A 48 11.12 -7.75 -10.85
CA GLU A 48 11.83 -8.97 -10.45
C GLU A 48 13.26 -8.62 -9.95
N GLY A 49 13.59 -9.03 -8.72
CA GLY A 49 14.89 -8.71 -8.11
C GLY A 49 15.03 -7.24 -7.72
N PHE A 50 13.95 -6.57 -7.37
CA PHE A 50 13.92 -5.17 -6.93
C PHE A 50 14.88 -4.90 -5.77
N GLU A 51 15.17 -5.89 -4.94
CA GLU A 51 16.10 -5.79 -3.81
C GLU A 51 17.49 -5.33 -4.28
N ALA A 52 17.95 -5.84 -5.42
CA ALA A 52 19.23 -5.44 -5.99
C ALA A 52 19.20 -3.98 -6.48
N VAL A 53 18.07 -3.52 -7.03
CA VAL A 53 17.86 -2.13 -7.45
C VAL A 53 17.92 -1.21 -6.25
N LEU A 54 17.15 -1.52 -5.19
CA LEU A 54 17.12 -0.72 -3.98
C LEU A 54 18.48 -0.69 -3.28
N ASN A 55 19.17 -1.82 -3.17
CA ASN A 55 20.55 -1.86 -2.67
C ASN A 55 21.49 -0.97 -3.49
N GLY A 56 21.31 -0.91 -4.81
CA GLY A 56 22.07 0.00 -5.68
C GLY A 56 21.84 1.48 -5.35
N PHE A 57 20.59 1.86 -5.05
CA PHE A 57 20.24 3.22 -4.63
C PHE A 57 20.82 3.58 -3.26
N LEU A 58 20.87 2.63 -2.32
CA LEU A 58 21.46 2.84 -0.99
C LEU A 58 22.97 3.16 -0.99
N HIS A 59 23.66 3.00 -2.11
CA HIS A 59 25.05 3.43 -2.27
C HIS A 59 25.19 4.91 -2.66
N ARG A 60 24.07 5.64 -2.76
CA ARG A 60 24.04 7.05 -3.15
C ARG A 60 23.56 7.91 -2.00
N ASP A 61 24.42 8.78 -1.52
CA ASP A 61 24.14 9.65 -0.35
C ASP A 61 23.09 10.74 -0.65
N ASN A 62 22.78 10.96 -1.93
CA ASN A 62 21.82 11.98 -2.37
C ASN A 62 20.46 11.38 -2.81
N LEU A 63 20.16 10.14 -2.44
CA LEU A 63 18.85 9.51 -2.67
C LEU A 63 18.19 9.12 -1.35
N ASP A 64 16.93 9.50 -1.22
CA ASP A 64 16.01 9.00 -0.20
C ASP A 64 14.88 8.24 -0.90
N VAL A 65 14.77 6.93 -0.65
CA VAL A 65 13.94 6.03 -1.46
C VAL A 65 12.78 5.51 -0.63
N TYR A 66 11.57 5.75 -1.10
CA TYR A 66 10.32 5.27 -0.54
C TYR A 66 9.70 4.26 -1.50
N VAL A 67 9.33 3.11 -0.99
CA VAL A 67 8.69 2.06 -1.77
C VAL A 67 7.38 1.62 -1.13
N THR A 68 6.39 1.29 -1.95
CA THR A 68 5.18 0.60 -1.52
C THR A 68 5.11 -0.77 -2.16
N GLY A 69 4.30 -1.64 -1.59
CA GLY A 69 3.99 -2.92 -2.19
C GLY A 69 2.93 -3.68 -1.41
N SER A 70 2.01 -4.30 -2.12
CA SER A 70 0.89 -5.05 -1.57
C SER A 70 1.23 -6.51 -1.22
N ASN A 71 2.45 -6.97 -1.53
CA ASN A 71 2.82 -8.37 -1.38
C ASN A 71 3.42 -8.68 -0.01
N SER A 72 3.15 -9.89 0.50
CA SER A 72 3.71 -10.45 1.74
C SER A 72 5.26 -10.53 1.78
N ARG A 73 5.93 -10.43 0.62
CA ARG A 73 7.40 -10.30 0.57
C ARG A 73 7.89 -9.07 1.35
N PHE A 74 7.09 -7.98 1.39
CA PHE A 74 7.40 -6.80 2.20
C PHE A 74 7.15 -7.00 3.70
N LEU A 75 6.32 -7.97 4.06
CA LEU A 75 6.02 -8.31 5.45
C LEU A 75 7.00 -9.35 6.02
N SER A 76 7.88 -9.91 5.18
CA SER A 76 8.85 -10.91 5.63
C SER A 76 10.03 -10.22 6.30
N SER A 77 10.46 -10.80 7.42
CA SER A 77 11.72 -10.48 8.09
C SER A 77 12.93 -10.51 7.14
N ASP A 78 12.76 -11.11 5.97
CA ASP A 78 13.79 -11.29 4.95
C ASP A 78 14.16 -9.95 4.29
N ILE A 79 13.20 -9.04 4.05
CA ILE A 79 13.49 -7.70 3.50
C ILE A 79 14.27 -6.85 4.51
N ILE A 80 13.85 -6.84 5.78
CA ILE A 80 14.57 -6.11 6.83
C ILE A 80 16.00 -6.66 6.96
N THR A 81 16.16 -7.97 6.79
CA THR A 81 17.45 -8.65 6.81
C THR A 81 18.28 -8.33 5.58
N GLU A 82 17.67 -8.31 4.38
CA GLU A 82 18.33 -7.98 3.11
C GLU A 82 18.89 -6.55 3.13
N PHE A 83 18.13 -5.59 3.64
CA PHE A 83 18.61 -4.21 3.77
C PHE A 83 19.49 -3.97 5.01
N ARG A 84 19.74 -4.99 5.85
CA ARG A 84 20.66 -4.92 7.00
C ARG A 84 20.43 -3.72 7.92
N GLY A 85 19.17 -3.37 8.15
CA GLY A 85 18.79 -2.23 8.98
C GLY A 85 19.02 -0.85 8.35
N ARG A 86 19.16 -0.79 7.01
CA ARG A 86 19.28 0.46 6.25
C ARG A 86 17.94 0.96 5.70
N GLY A 87 16.86 0.67 6.36
CA GLY A 87 15.53 1.13 5.98
C GLY A 87 14.59 1.12 7.17
N ASP A 88 13.62 2.00 7.15
CA ASP A 88 12.57 2.11 8.14
C ASP A 88 11.23 1.69 7.56
N GLU A 89 10.40 1.03 8.35
CA GLU A 89 9.05 0.65 7.97
C GLU A 89 8.06 1.73 8.42
N ILE A 90 7.34 2.32 7.48
CA ILE A 90 6.24 3.25 7.76
C ILE A 90 4.94 2.49 7.59
N ARG A 91 4.25 2.23 8.70
CA ARG A 91 2.94 1.56 8.70
C ARG A 91 1.83 2.59 8.62
N VAL A 92 1.02 2.51 7.59
CA VAL A 92 -0.19 3.31 7.41
C VAL A 92 -1.39 2.46 7.79
N PHE A 93 -2.12 2.90 8.82
CA PHE A 93 -3.33 2.21 9.31
C PHE A 93 -4.58 2.98 8.90
N PRO A 94 -5.74 2.32 8.85
CA PRO A 94 -7.02 3.02 8.82
C PRO A 94 -7.13 4.03 9.96
N PHE A 95 -8.00 5.04 9.81
CA PHE A 95 -8.23 6.02 10.86
C PHE A 95 -8.66 5.36 12.17
N ARG A 96 -8.06 5.80 13.26
CA ARG A 96 -8.54 5.48 14.61
C ARG A 96 -9.75 6.34 14.92
N PHE A 97 -10.58 5.94 15.86
CA PHE A 97 -11.70 6.75 16.31
C PHE A 97 -11.27 8.17 16.76
N ALA A 98 -10.13 8.29 17.41
CA ALA A 98 -9.59 9.58 17.81
C ALA A 98 -9.28 10.49 16.61
N ASP A 99 -8.81 9.92 15.50
CA ASP A 99 -8.53 10.66 14.28
C ASP A 99 -9.84 11.19 13.67
N ILE A 100 -10.91 10.37 13.67
CA ILE A 100 -12.24 10.77 13.22
C ILE A 100 -12.79 11.93 14.06
N CYS A 101 -12.69 11.86 15.39
CA CYS A 101 -13.12 12.95 16.28
C CYS A 101 -12.35 14.25 16.07
N THR A 102 -11.16 14.19 15.45
CA THR A 102 -10.38 15.39 15.12
C THR A 102 -10.80 15.99 13.76
N LEU A 103 -11.24 15.13 12.85
CA LEU A 103 -11.60 15.53 11.47
C LEU A 103 -13.04 16.06 11.36
N TYR A 104 -13.93 15.61 12.24
CA TYR A 104 -15.37 15.91 12.18
C TYR A 104 -15.85 16.60 13.44
N ASP A 105 -16.55 17.73 13.29
CA ASP A 105 -17.15 18.51 14.38
C ASP A 105 -18.57 18.02 14.69
N GLU A 106 -18.69 16.74 14.97
CA GLU A 106 -19.94 16.09 15.33
C GLU A 106 -19.88 15.54 16.76
N HIS A 107 -21.07 15.22 17.33
CA HIS A 107 -21.12 14.67 18.68
C HIS A 107 -20.41 13.31 18.75
N PRO A 108 -19.48 13.08 19.68
CA PRO A 108 -18.64 11.87 19.71
C PRO A 108 -19.43 10.56 19.76
N GLN A 109 -20.59 10.53 20.37
CA GLN A 109 -21.44 9.32 20.41
C GLN A 109 -22.01 8.97 19.05
N LEU A 110 -22.34 9.97 18.23
CA LEU A 110 -22.80 9.76 16.86
C LEU A 110 -21.66 9.24 15.98
N LEU A 111 -20.50 9.88 16.07
CA LEU A 111 -19.28 9.44 15.38
C LEU A 111 -18.87 8.02 15.80
N LEU A 112 -19.00 7.69 17.08
CA LEU A 112 -18.70 6.33 17.57
C LEU A 112 -19.63 5.28 16.96
N SER A 113 -20.92 5.58 16.85
CA SER A 113 -21.89 4.68 16.23
C SER A 113 -21.57 4.45 14.75
N GLN A 114 -21.21 5.51 14.03
CA GLN A 114 -20.79 5.43 12.63
C GLN A 114 -19.47 4.65 12.50
N TYR A 115 -18.50 4.93 13.36
CA TYR A 115 -17.20 4.25 13.36
C TYR A 115 -17.35 2.75 13.67
N TYR A 116 -18.22 2.39 14.58
CA TYR A 116 -18.52 1.00 14.90
C TYR A 116 -19.11 0.26 13.69
N TYR A 117 -19.94 0.93 12.90
CA TYR A 117 -20.61 0.34 11.75
C TYR A 117 -19.72 0.29 10.50
N TYR A 118 -18.99 1.36 10.23
CA TYR A 118 -18.22 1.52 8.98
C TYR A 118 -16.71 1.32 9.12
N GLY A 119 -16.17 1.33 10.32
CA GLY A 119 -14.74 1.26 10.57
C GLY A 119 -13.98 2.54 10.20
N GLY A 120 -12.67 2.41 10.06
CA GLY A 120 -11.75 3.54 9.87
C GLY A 120 -11.20 3.74 8.47
N MET A 121 -11.77 3.07 7.43
CA MET A 121 -11.28 3.26 6.06
C MET A 121 -11.52 4.70 5.58
N PRO A 122 -10.49 5.44 5.13
CA PRO A 122 -10.62 6.86 4.80
C PRO A 122 -11.74 7.18 3.81
N GLN A 123 -11.85 6.39 2.73
CA GLN A 123 -12.85 6.57 1.69
C GLN A 123 -14.30 6.58 2.22
N VAL A 124 -14.57 5.78 3.25
CA VAL A 124 -15.90 5.75 3.89
C VAL A 124 -16.24 7.10 4.51
N TRP A 125 -15.28 7.76 5.11
CA TRP A 125 -15.46 9.04 5.79
C TRP A 125 -15.49 10.23 4.83
N MET A 126 -14.96 10.06 3.63
CA MET A 126 -15.02 11.06 2.55
C MET A 126 -16.32 11.00 1.73
N THR A 127 -17.20 10.04 2.02
CA THR A 127 -18.44 9.78 1.28
C THR A 127 -19.64 10.03 2.19
N ASP A 128 -20.57 10.90 1.78
CA ASP A 128 -21.77 11.24 2.59
C ASP A 128 -22.92 10.24 2.42
N ASN A 129 -22.92 9.48 1.35
CA ASN A 129 -23.99 8.55 0.98
C ASN A 129 -23.80 7.18 1.64
N THR A 130 -24.71 6.79 2.53
CA THR A 130 -24.72 5.49 3.21
C THR A 130 -24.59 4.30 2.24
N LYS A 131 -25.34 4.32 1.14
CA LYS A 131 -25.32 3.22 0.16
C LYS A 131 -23.96 3.11 -0.54
N GLU A 132 -23.31 4.22 -0.83
CA GLU A 132 -21.97 4.24 -1.43
C GLU A 132 -20.93 3.75 -0.44
N ARG A 133 -21.02 4.11 0.84
CA ARG A 133 -20.18 3.58 1.92
C ARG A 133 -20.24 2.06 1.99
N GLU A 134 -21.45 1.51 2.02
CA GLU A 134 -21.67 0.06 2.08
C GLU A 134 -21.16 -0.65 0.82
N GLN A 135 -21.42 -0.09 -0.36
CA GLN A 135 -20.94 -0.64 -1.62
C GLN A 135 -19.41 -0.64 -1.68
N TYR A 136 -18.77 0.44 -1.24
CA TYR A 136 -17.32 0.52 -1.17
C TYR A 136 -16.72 -0.55 -0.24
N LEU A 137 -17.27 -0.69 0.97
CA LEU A 137 -16.77 -1.67 1.93
C LEU A 137 -16.94 -3.11 1.42
N ARG A 138 -18.07 -3.40 0.78
CA ARG A 138 -18.32 -4.70 0.16
C ARG A 138 -17.34 -4.96 -0.98
N ALA A 139 -17.17 -4.01 -1.89
CA ALA A 139 -16.22 -4.13 -2.99
C ALA A 139 -14.77 -4.28 -2.49
N LEU A 140 -14.39 -3.56 -1.44
CA LEU A 140 -13.09 -3.69 -0.80
C LEU A 140 -12.88 -5.10 -0.22
N PHE A 141 -13.88 -5.63 0.47
CA PHE A 141 -13.84 -6.98 1.01
C PHE A 141 -13.73 -8.05 -0.09
N ASP A 142 -14.62 -8.00 -1.07
CA ASP A 142 -14.70 -9.01 -2.13
C ASP A 142 -13.46 -8.97 -3.05
N ASN A 143 -13.04 -7.78 -3.48
CA ASN A 143 -12.00 -7.64 -4.50
C ASN A 143 -10.58 -7.61 -3.92
N VAL A 144 -10.39 -7.07 -2.72
CA VAL A 144 -9.06 -6.95 -2.12
C VAL A 144 -8.80 -8.13 -1.18
N TYR A 145 -9.59 -8.26 -0.12
CA TYR A 145 -9.30 -9.28 0.89
C TYR A 145 -9.46 -10.70 0.37
N LEU A 146 -10.56 -11.01 -0.28
CA LEU A 146 -10.78 -12.37 -0.80
C LEU A 146 -9.84 -12.70 -1.95
N SER A 147 -9.66 -11.80 -2.91
CA SER A 147 -8.79 -12.02 -4.06
C SER A 147 -7.32 -12.16 -3.64
N ASP A 148 -6.85 -11.32 -2.71
CA ASP A 148 -5.47 -11.39 -2.21
C ASP A 148 -5.22 -12.67 -1.42
N ILE A 149 -6.15 -13.07 -0.56
CA ILE A 149 -6.03 -14.32 0.20
C ILE A 149 -6.02 -15.52 -0.74
N ILE A 150 -6.96 -15.57 -1.68
CA ILE A 150 -7.09 -16.67 -2.64
C ILE A 150 -5.85 -16.73 -3.53
N GLY A 151 -5.43 -15.60 -4.10
CA GLY A 151 -4.25 -15.52 -4.97
C GLY A 151 -2.96 -15.89 -4.26
N ARG A 152 -2.78 -15.41 -3.03
CA ARG A 152 -1.57 -15.65 -2.24
C ARG A 152 -1.38 -17.12 -1.85
N TYR A 153 -2.45 -17.77 -1.44
CA TYR A 153 -2.39 -19.13 -0.94
C TYR A 153 -2.83 -20.17 -1.97
N HIS A 154 -3.10 -19.74 -3.22
CA HIS A 154 -3.60 -20.60 -4.31
C HIS A 154 -4.78 -21.47 -3.87
N LEU A 155 -5.68 -20.88 -3.09
CA LEU A 155 -6.79 -21.58 -2.49
C LEU A 155 -7.79 -22.01 -3.57
N ARG A 156 -8.32 -23.22 -3.41
CA ARG A 156 -9.44 -23.72 -4.20
C ARG A 156 -10.69 -23.62 -3.32
N GLY A 157 -11.81 -23.18 -3.91
CA GLY A 157 -13.06 -23.03 -3.14
C GLY A 157 -13.30 -21.63 -2.65
N VAL A 158 -13.49 -20.68 -3.57
CA VAL A 158 -13.76 -19.27 -3.30
C VAL A 158 -15.07 -19.09 -2.49
N GLU A 159 -16.09 -19.90 -2.81
CA GLU A 159 -17.39 -19.87 -2.14
C GLU A 159 -17.29 -20.31 -0.67
N GLU A 160 -16.49 -21.35 -0.40
CA GLU A 160 -16.28 -21.86 0.96
C GLU A 160 -15.56 -20.85 1.86
N ILE A 161 -14.64 -20.05 1.30
CA ILE A 161 -13.96 -18.99 2.03
C ILE A 161 -14.93 -17.86 2.35
N GLY A 162 -15.81 -17.50 1.42
CA GLY A 162 -16.90 -16.55 1.65
C GLY A 162 -17.81 -17.01 2.79
N MET A 163 -18.27 -18.26 2.75
CA MET A 163 -19.09 -18.84 3.82
C MET A 163 -18.37 -18.87 5.17
N LEU A 164 -17.08 -19.17 5.19
CA LEU A 164 -16.29 -19.15 6.41
C LEU A 164 -16.21 -17.74 7.02
N THR A 165 -16.01 -16.72 6.19
CA THR A 165 -16.01 -15.33 6.67
C THR A 165 -17.35 -14.89 7.22
N ASP A 166 -18.46 -15.30 6.61
CA ASP A 166 -19.80 -15.02 7.12
C ASP A 166 -20.05 -15.70 8.49
N VAL A 167 -19.61 -16.94 8.65
CA VAL A 167 -19.69 -17.65 9.94
C VAL A 167 -18.85 -16.95 11.01
N LEU A 168 -17.61 -16.57 10.68
CA LEU A 168 -16.73 -15.86 11.63
C LEU A 168 -17.26 -14.48 12.01
N ALA A 169 -17.90 -13.77 11.07
CA ALA A 169 -18.48 -12.46 11.33
C ALA A 169 -19.79 -12.54 12.16
N SER A 170 -20.44 -13.71 12.21
CA SER A 170 -21.68 -13.94 12.96
C SER A 170 -21.47 -14.56 14.36
N ALA A 171 -20.23 -14.94 14.69
CA ALA A 171 -19.86 -15.54 15.97
C ALA A 171 -19.52 -14.50 17.04
#